data_7f3d56e99cd36233a714bf658370378b
#
_entry.id   7f3d56e99cd36233a714bf658370378b
#
_cell.length_a   1.000
_cell.length_b   1.000
_cell.length_c   1.000
_cell.angle_alpha   90.00
_cell.angle_beta   90.00
_cell.angle_gamma   90.00
#
_symmetry.space_group_name_H-M   'P 1'
#
loop_
_entity.id
_entity.type
_entity.pdbx_description
1 polymer ?
#
loop_
_entity_poly.entity_id
_entity_poly.type
_entity_poly.pdbx_seq_one_letter_code
_entity_poly.pdbx_strand_id
1 'polypeptide(L)'
;MSSGALLDGPASRRRAARPRLGVAAAWRRVRPALLVALPVVLAAAALWFAVSGWSAARDDDRIAALEAGRDRPVDPNARPALLAARIGFLAARDRLGETEPLLDALDRAGAVREVARARYVIGNARMRQAFVLIGRGDLDKAAPQVTLARQDYRRALQARPEFWDAKYNLDVASRLVRDYPEFDRKTGDELRAEPKKIWTDIPGQPRGGP
;
A
#
# COMPACT_ATOMS: atom_id res chain seq x y z
N MET A 1 -3.44 -30.63 100.95
CA MET A 1 -4.58 -30.17 100.13
C MET A 1 -4.10 -29.80 98.82
N SER A 2 -4.31 -30.65 97.85
CA SER A 2 -4.62 -30.57 96.46
C SER A 2 -4.22 -29.32 95.68
N SER A 3 -3.40 -29.54 94.68
CA SER A 3 -3.53 -28.80 93.43
C SER A 3 -2.89 -29.60 92.34
N GLY A 4 -3.70 -30.02 91.39
CA GLY A 4 -3.29 -30.74 90.20
C GLY A 4 -2.62 -29.84 89.16
N ALA A 5 -1.53 -30.31 88.65
CA ALA A 5 -0.86 -29.72 87.46
C ALA A 5 -1.40 -30.36 86.20
N LEU A 6 -2.08 -29.62 85.36
CA LEU A 6 -2.40 -29.98 84.01
C LEU A 6 -1.20 -29.73 83.10
N LEU A 7 -0.68 -30.86 82.57
CA LEU A 7 0.37 -30.81 81.56
C LEU A 7 -0.28 -30.59 80.18
N ASP A 8 -0.01 -29.41 79.66
CA ASP A 8 -0.38 -29.03 78.29
C ASP A 8 0.67 -29.63 77.32
N GLY A 9 0.25 -30.62 76.49
CA GLY A 9 1.11 -31.29 75.54
C GLY A 9 1.29 -30.47 74.30
N PRO A 10 2.46 -30.47 73.68
CA PRO A 10 2.70 -29.71 72.46
C PRO A 10 1.94 -30.26 71.25
N ALA A 11 1.06 -29.43 70.72
CA ALA A 11 0.36 -29.69 69.48
C ALA A 11 1.37 -29.87 68.32
N SER A 12 1.54 -31.12 67.90
CA SER A 12 2.35 -31.48 66.74
C SER A 12 1.69 -30.94 65.48
N ARG A 13 2.19 -29.79 65.00
CA ARG A 13 1.85 -29.28 63.67
C ARG A 13 2.34 -30.28 62.62
N ARG A 14 1.43 -31.16 62.20
CA ARG A 14 1.62 -31.97 60.99
C ARG A 14 1.69 -31.03 59.82
N ARG A 15 2.94 -30.70 59.36
CA ARG A 15 3.17 -30.11 58.05
C ARG A 15 2.66 -31.08 57.02
N ALA A 16 1.53 -30.71 56.40
CA ALA A 16 0.96 -31.37 55.25
C ALA A 16 2.07 -31.32 54.14
N ALA A 17 2.70 -32.44 53.91
CA ALA A 17 3.61 -32.62 52.78
C ALA A 17 2.79 -32.48 51.51
N ARG A 18 2.95 -31.37 50.82
CA ARG A 18 2.37 -31.13 49.47
C ARG A 18 2.85 -32.24 48.57
N PRO A 19 1.99 -32.91 47.81
CA PRO A 19 2.34 -34.03 46.96
C PRO A 19 3.19 -33.51 45.77
N ARG A 20 4.49 -33.67 45.84
CA ARG A 20 5.41 -33.48 44.70
C ARG A 20 5.29 -34.59 43.63
N LEU A 21 4.27 -35.45 43.77
CA LEU A 21 4.06 -36.65 42.93
C LEU A 21 3.37 -36.33 41.58
N GLY A 22 2.84 -35.10 41.37
CA GLY A 22 2.11 -34.81 40.16
C GLY A 22 2.97 -34.59 38.89
N VAL A 23 4.13 -33.93 39.04
CA VAL A 23 4.94 -33.52 37.88
C VAL A 23 5.65 -34.70 37.19
N ALA A 24 6.25 -35.62 37.97
CA ALA A 24 6.92 -36.79 37.42
C ALA A 24 5.98 -37.81 36.80
N ALA A 25 4.76 -37.92 37.34
CA ALA A 25 3.72 -38.82 36.80
C ALA A 25 3.10 -38.20 35.51
N ALA A 26 2.86 -36.91 35.50
CA ALA A 26 2.42 -36.17 34.30
C ALA A 26 3.48 -36.25 33.19
N TRP A 27 4.75 -36.04 33.52
CA TRP A 27 5.89 -36.15 32.59
C TRP A 27 5.99 -37.52 31.93
N ARG A 28 5.83 -38.59 32.70
CA ARG A 28 5.86 -39.98 32.16
C ARG A 28 4.73 -40.27 31.18
N ARG A 29 3.54 -39.62 31.33
CA ARG A 29 2.44 -39.74 30.40
C ARG A 29 2.58 -38.90 29.14
N VAL A 30 3.18 -37.72 29.25
CA VAL A 30 3.30 -36.76 28.14
C VAL A 30 4.55 -37.05 27.27
N ARG A 31 5.63 -37.61 27.88
CA ARG A 31 6.86 -37.89 27.18
C ARG A 31 6.72 -38.72 25.89
N PRO A 32 6.00 -39.85 25.84
CA PRO A 32 5.84 -40.63 24.61
C PRO A 32 5.09 -39.86 23.53
N ALA A 33 4.06 -39.08 23.92
CA ALA A 33 3.32 -38.22 22.98
C ALA A 33 4.21 -37.11 22.42
N LEU A 34 5.05 -36.49 23.24
CA LEU A 34 6.00 -35.46 22.78
C LEU A 34 7.07 -36.04 21.84
N LEU A 35 7.59 -37.26 22.10
CA LEU A 35 8.58 -37.90 21.25
C LEU A 35 8.06 -38.20 19.83
N VAL A 36 6.73 -38.36 19.66
CA VAL A 36 6.12 -38.57 18.36
C VAL A 36 5.63 -37.22 17.78
N ALA A 37 4.99 -36.40 18.59
CA ALA A 37 4.43 -35.13 18.10
C ALA A 37 5.50 -34.13 17.66
N LEU A 38 6.61 -34.03 18.39
CA LEU A 38 7.66 -33.08 18.09
C LEU A 38 8.30 -33.28 16.69
N PRO A 39 8.77 -34.49 16.30
CA PRO A 39 9.29 -34.69 14.95
C PRO A 39 8.24 -34.51 13.87
N VAL A 40 6.96 -34.83 14.10
CA VAL A 40 5.88 -34.58 13.15
C VAL A 40 5.67 -33.07 12.93
N VAL A 41 5.62 -32.30 14.00
CA VAL A 41 5.48 -30.82 13.92
C VAL A 41 6.71 -30.21 13.23
N LEU A 42 7.91 -30.68 13.56
CA LEU A 42 9.14 -30.20 12.91
C LEU A 42 9.17 -30.55 11.43
N ALA A 43 8.75 -31.75 11.04
CA ALA A 43 8.66 -32.15 9.64
C ALA A 43 7.62 -31.33 8.88
N ALA A 44 6.45 -31.09 9.49
CA ALA A 44 5.41 -30.23 8.90
C ALA A 44 5.91 -28.78 8.74
N ALA A 45 6.60 -28.24 9.73
CA ALA A 45 7.20 -26.92 9.66
C ALA A 45 8.29 -26.85 8.58
N ALA A 46 9.17 -27.83 8.50
CA ALA A 46 10.19 -27.90 7.46
C ALA A 46 9.60 -27.96 6.05
N LEU A 47 8.57 -28.76 5.86
CA LEU A 47 7.83 -28.83 4.57
C LEU A 47 7.17 -27.49 4.24
N TRP A 48 6.53 -26.86 5.22
CA TRP A 48 5.94 -25.54 5.05
C TRP A 48 6.97 -24.48 4.62
N PHE A 49 8.13 -24.43 5.28
CA PHE A 49 9.22 -23.51 4.92
C PHE A 49 9.80 -23.82 3.55
N ALA A 50 9.97 -25.11 3.19
CA ALA A 50 10.46 -25.51 1.87
C ALA A 50 9.49 -25.06 0.75
N VAL A 51 8.19 -25.31 0.91
CA VAL A 51 7.16 -24.90 -0.08
C VAL A 51 7.08 -23.39 -0.18
N SER A 52 7.08 -22.68 0.97
CA SER A 52 7.04 -21.22 1.02
C SER A 52 8.30 -20.60 0.39
N GLY A 53 9.47 -21.12 0.66
CA GLY A 53 10.73 -20.68 0.06
C GLY A 53 10.77 -20.90 -1.44
N TRP A 54 10.31 -22.06 -1.91
CA TRP A 54 10.26 -22.36 -3.33
C TRP A 54 9.25 -21.47 -4.10
N SER A 55 8.08 -21.21 -3.51
CA SER A 55 7.10 -20.29 -4.10
C SER A 55 7.64 -18.87 -4.16
N ALA A 56 8.34 -18.42 -3.10
CA ALA A 56 8.99 -17.11 -3.08
C ALA A 56 10.05 -16.97 -4.18
N ALA A 57 10.93 -17.97 -4.33
CA ALA A 57 11.96 -17.96 -5.37
C ALA A 57 11.36 -17.88 -6.78
N ARG A 58 10.27 -18.60 -7.03
CA ARG A 58 9.56 -18.53 -8.32
C ARG A 58 8.96 -17.13 -8.59
N ASP A 59 8.44 -16.48 -7.57
CA ASP A 59 7.91 -15.13 -7.72
C ASP A 59 9.04 -14.13 -7.96
N ASP A 60 10.19 -14.30 -7.30
CA ASP A 60 11.37 -13.46 -7.51
C ASP A 60 11.92 -13.61 -8.94
N ASP A 61 11.95 -14.83 -9.50
CA ASP A 61 12.28 -15.07 -10.91
C ASP A 61 11.31 -14.38 -11.87
N ARG A 62 10.01 -14.36 -11.55
CA ARG A 62 9.00 -13.66 -12.34
C ARG A 62 9.17 -12.15 -12.26
N ILE A 63 9.47 -11.61 -11.07
CA ILE A 63 9.77 -10.19 -10.87
C ILE A 63 10.98 -9.80 -11.72
N ALA A 64 12.08 -10.55 -11.62
CA ALA A 64 13.28 -10.32 -12.42
C ALA A 64 13.00 -10.41 -13.93
N ALA A 65 12.13 -11.31 -14.37
CA ALA A 65 11.72 -11.41 -15.76
C ALA A 65 10.95 -10.15 -16.23
N LEU A 66 10.02 -9.64 -15.42
CA LEU A 66 9.25 -8.42 -15.70
C LEU A 66 10.15 -7.20 -15.72
N GLU A 67 11.08 -7.08 -14.77
CA GLU A 67 12.07 -5.99 -14.72
C GLU A 67 13.03 -6.03 -15.92
N ALA A 68 13.40 -7.24 -16.37
CA ALA A 68 14.17 -7.44 -17.60
C ALA A 68 13.34 -7.24 -18.89
N GLY A 69 12.08 -6.79 -18.77
CA GLY A 69 11.24 -6.48 -19.92
C GLY A 69 10.52 -7.68 -20.56
N ARG A 70 10.60 -8.86 -19.97
CA ARG A 70 9.89 -10.06 -20.46
C ARG A 70 8.48 -10.08 -19.91
N ASP A 71 7.48 -10.08 -20.82
CA ASP A 71 6.08 -10.14 -20.43
C ASP A 71 5.76 -11.49 -19.77
N ARG A 72 5.25 -11.42 -18.54
CA ARG A 72 4.78 -12.58 -17.76
C ARG A 72 3.41 -12.27 -17.20
N PRO A 73 2.40 -13.11 -17.48
CA PRO A 73 1.09 -12.96 -16.87
C PRO A 73 1.20 -13.17 -15.36
N VAL A 74 0.45 -12.38 -14.59
CA VAL A 74 0.42 -12.43 -13.14
C VAL A 74 -1.03 -12.53 -12.69
N ASP A 75 -1.31 -13.52 -11.84
CA ASP A 75 -2.62 -13.70 -11.23
C ASP A 75 -2.92 -12.56 -10.24
N PRO A 76 -4.15 -11.99 -10.21
CA PRO A 76 -4.54 -10.99 -9.21
C PRO A 76 -4.41 -11.44 -7.75
N ASN A 77 -4.36 -12.76 -7.49
CA ASN A 77 -4.13 -13.31 -6.15
C ASN A 77 -2.63 -13.54 -5.82
N ALA A 78 -1.73 -13.13 -6.71
CA ALA A 78 -0.30 -13.24 -6.49
C ALA A 78 0.18 -12.36 -5.32
N ARG A 79 1.41 -12.61 -4.87
CA ARG A 79 2.04 -11.79 -3.82
C ARG A 79 2.12 -10.31 -4.23
N PRO A 80 1.91 -9.37 -3.29
CA PRO A 80 1.89 -7.94 -3.57
C PRO A 80 3.12 -7.43 -4.33
N ALA A 81 4.32 -7.95 -4.01
CA ALA A 81 5.54 -7.57 -4.71
C ALA A 81 5.50 -7.92 -6.21
N LEU A 82 4.95 -9.09 -6.57
CA LEU A 82 4.82 -9.53 -7.97
C LEU A 82 3.74 -8.71 -8.70
N LEU A 83 2.62 -8.38 -8.04
CA LEU A 83 1.60 -7.47 -8.58
C LEU A 83 2.19 -6.08 -8.88
N ALA A 84 2.98 -5.52 -7.95
CA ALA A 84 3.63 -4.23 -8.13
C ALA A 84 4.64 -4.26 -9.30
N ALA A 85 5.41 -5.34 -9.45
CA ALA A 85 6.32 -5.53 -10.57
C ALA A 85 5.55 -5.60 -11.91
N ARG A 86 4.41 -6.29 -11.94
CA ARG A 86 3.54 -6.34 -13.13
C ARG A 86 2.99 -4.97 -13.49
N ILE A 87 2.52 -4.19 -12.51
CA ILE A 87 2.06 -2.82 -12.75
C ILE A 87 3.21 -1.96 -13.31
N GLY A 88 4.42 -2.07 -12.76
CA GLY A 88 5.60 -1.39 -13.28
C GLY A 88 5.89 -1.74 -14.74
N PHE A 89 5.80 -3.03 -15.09
CA PHE A 89 5.97 -3.52 -16.46
C PHE A 89 4.92 -2.93 -17.42
N LEU A 90 3.64 -2.92 -17.02
CA LEU A 90 2.55 -2.38 -17.82
C LEU A 90 2.67 -0.87 -17.98
N ALA A 91 2.98 -0.15 -16.90
CA ALA A 91 3.18 1.31 -16.91
C ALA A 91 4.37 1.74 -17.78
N ALA A 92 5.44 0.94 -17.83
CA ALA A 92 6.57 1.20 -18.72
C ALA A 92 6.23 1.06 -20.21
N ARG A 93 5.14 0.37 -20.54
CA ARG A 93 4.65 0.12 -21.90
C ARG A 93 3.35 0.86 -22.23
N ASP A 94 2.98 1.82 -21.39
CA ASP A 94 1.77 2.63 -21.53
C ASP A 94 0.45 1.82 -21.56
N ARG A 95 0.48 0.57 -21.05
CA ARG A 95 -0.67 -0.34 -20.92
C ARG A 95 -1.42 -0.09 -19.60
N LEU A 96 -1.78 1.17 -19.34
CA LEU A 96 -2.35 1.58 -18.05
C LEU A 96 -3.76 0.99 -17.79
N GLY A 97 -4.53 0.72 -18.85
CA GLY A 97 -5.88 0.11 -18.70
C GLY A 97 -5.87 -1.27 -18.04
N GLU A 98 -4.73 -1.98 -18.09
CA GLU A 98 -4.59 -3.31 -17.49
C GLU A 98 -4.14 -3.28 -16.02
N THR A 99 -3.87 -2.10 -15.47
CA THR A 99 -3.35 -1.96 -14.10
C THR A 99 -4.43 -1.95 -13.03
N GLU A 100 -5.68 -1.55 -13.36
CA GLU A 100 -6.76 -1.40 -12.37
C GLU A 100 -7.05 -2.69 -11.58
N PRO A 101 -7.26 -3.87 -12.20
CA PRO A 101 -7.54 -5.08 -11.42
C PRO A 101 -6.39 -5.49 -10.50
N LEU A 102 -5.15 -5.15 -10.86
CA LEU A 102 -3.97 -5.41 -10.04
C LEU A 102 -3.86 -4.41 -8.88
N LEU A 103 -4.25 -3.16 -9.10
CA LEU A 103 -4.35 -2.15 -8.03
C LEU A 103 -5.41 -2.54 -7.00
N ASP A 104 -6.60 -2.96 -7.46
CA ASP A 104 -7.66 -3.44 -6.58
C ASP A 104 -7.21 -4.65 -5.75
N ALA A 105 -6.39 -5.52 -6.34
CA ALA A 105 -5.81 -6.66 -5.64
C ALA A 105 -4.80 -6.21 -4.56
N LEU A 106 -3.96 -5.23 -4.85
CA LEU A 106 -3.04 -4.64 -3.88
C LEU A 106 -3.77 -3.94 -2.73
N ASP A 107 -4.83 -3.18 -3.04
CA ASP A 107 -5.66 -2.50 -2.04
C ASP A 107 -6.36 -3.51 -1.13
N ARG A 108 -6.94 -4.59 -1.68
CA ARG A 108 -7.55 -5.69 -0.90
C ARG A 108 -6.54 -6.42 -0.02
N ALA A 109 -5.31 -6.54 -0.47
CA ALA A 109 -4.23 -7.16 0.31
C ALA A 109 -3.69 -6.24 1.43
N GLY A 110 -4.10 -4.98 1.49
CA GLY A 110 -3.57 -4.00 2.44
C GLY A 110 -2.08 -3.70 2.25
N ALA A 111 -1.55 -3.89 1.05
CA ALA A 111 -0.12 -3.78 0.73
C ALA A 111 0.27 -2.31 0.50
N VAL A 112 0.24 -1.51 1.56
CA VAL A 112 0.39 -0.04 1.53
C VAL A 112 1.64 0.44 0.77
N ARG A 113 2.78 -0.25 0.96
CA ARG A 113 4.04 0.11 0.30
C ARG A 113 3.97 -0.13 -1.22
N GLU A 114 3.42 -1.26 -1.59
CA GLU A 114 3.27 -1.69 -2.99
C GLU A 114 2.22 -0.83 -3.71
N VAL A 115 1.13 -0.48 -3.05
CA VAL A 115 0.12 0.48 -3.54
C VAL A 115 0.76 1.84 -3.81
N ALA A 116 1.52 2.38 -2.85
CA ALA A 116 2.20 3.66 -3.05
C ALA A 116 3.16 3.63 -4.24
N ARG A 117 3.95 2.56 -4.38
CA ARG A 117 4.88 2.37 -5.51
C ARG A 117 4.13 2.23 -6.83
N ALA A 118 3.06 1.45 -6.86
CA ALA A 118 2.24 1.24 -8.06
C ALA A 118 1.60 2.56 -8.53
N ARG A 119 0.98 3.33 -7.63
CA ARG A 119 0.42 4.64 -7.95
C ARG A 119 1.49 5.61 -8.46
N TYR A 120 2.67 5.62 -7.85
CA TYR A 120 3.78 6.44 -8.29
C TYR A 120 4.22 6.12 -9.73
N VAL A 121 4.40 4.84 -10.08
CA VAL A 121 4.85 4.47 -11.45
C VAL A 121 3.77 4.71 -12.50
N ILE A 122 2.49 4.57 -12.14
CA ILE A 122 1.36 4.93 -13.02
C ILE A 122 1.36 6.44 -13.26
N GLY A 123 1.51 7.26 -12.20
CA GLY A 123 1.63 8.71 -12.32
C GLY A 123 2.79 9.12 -13.24
N ASN A 124 3.95 8.47 -13.11
CA ASN A 124 5.09 8.71 -14.00
C ASN A 124 4.79 8.36 -15.46
N ALA A 125 4.08 7.26 -15.71
CA ALA A 125 3.69 6.89 -17.07
C ALA A 125 2.76 7.94 -17.70
N ARG A 126 1.75 8.41 -16.93
CA ARG A 126 0.86 9.48 -17.37
C ARG A 126 1.60 10.79 -17.65
N MET A 127 2.59 11.15 -16.80
CA MET A 127 3.41 12.32 -17.05
C MET A 127 4.25 12.19 -18.32
N ARG A 128 4.83 11.01 -18.59
CA ARG A 128 5.54 10.78 -19.86
C ARG A 128 4.61 10.97 -21.06
N GLN A 129 3.39 10.42 -21.00
CA GLN A 129 2.38 10.61 -22.05
C GLN A 129 2.03 12.10 -22.23
N ALA A 130 1.82 12.82 -21.10
CA ALA A 130 1.55 14.25 -21.13
C ALA A 130 2.68 15.03 -21.81
N PHE A 131 3.94 14.80 -21.47
CA PHE A 131 5.08 15.47 -22.09
C PHE A 131 5.17 15.20 -23.60
N VAL A 132 4.90 13.98 -24.04
CA VAL A 132 4.85 13.66 -25.49
C VAL A 132 3.74 14.44 -26.19
N LEU A 133 2.56 14.56 -25.57
CA LEU A 133 1.44 15.32 -26.11
C LEU A 133 1.72 16.83 -26.14
N ILE A 134 2.29 17.38 -25.08
CA ILE A 134 2.72 18.79 -25.02
C ILE A 134 3.75 19.08 -26.13
N GLY A 135 4.74 18.21 -26.32
CA GLY A 135 5.73 18.36 -27.38
C GLY A 135 5.15 18.33 -28.81
N ARG A 136 3.95 17.78 -28.96
CA ARG A 136 3.17 17.78 -30.22
C ARG A 136 2.18 18.97 -30.34
N GLY A 137 2.04 19.77 -29.30
CA GLY A 137 1.02 20.82 -29.22
C GLY A 137 -0.39 20.35 -28.86
N ASP A 138 -0.58 19.08 -28.54
CA ASP A 138 -1.89 18.46 -28.18
C ASP A 138 -2.25 18.75 -26.73
N LEU A 139 -2.40 20.01 -26.33
CA LEU A 139 -2.61 20.43 -24.95
C LEU A 139 -3.91 19.87 -24.37
N ASP A 140 -4.99 19.82 -25.16
CA ASP A 140 -6.29 19.26 -24.73
C ASP A 140 -6.19 17.79 -24.32
N LYS A 141 -5.33 17.01 -24.97
CA LYS A 141 -5.10 15.61 -24.62
C LYS A 141 -4.09 15.45 -23.48
N ALA A 142 -3.18 16.40 -23.32
CA ALA A 142 -2.18 16.39 -22.26
C ALA A 142 -2.80 16.69 -20.89
N ALA A 143 -3.74 17.64 -20.83
CA ALA A 143 -4.39 18.09 -19.59
C ALA A 143 -4.98 16.95 -18.75
N PRO A 144 -5.78 16.01 -19.30
CA PRO A 144 -6.28 14.87 -18.55
C PRO A 144 -5.17 13.98 -17.99
N GLN A 145 -4.08 13.79 -18.74
CA GLN A 145 -2.95 12.96 -18.28
C GLN A 145 -2.24 13.58 -17.08
N VAL A 146 -2.00 14.90 -17.11
CA VAL A 146 -1.41 15.62 -15.97
C VAL A 146 -2.32 15.57 -14.75
N THR A 147 -3.63 15.78 -14.94
CA THR A 147 -4.60 15.72 -13.84
C THR A 147 -4.64 14.35 -13.19
N LEU A 148 -4.69 13.29 -13.99
CA LEU A 148 -4.67 11.90 -13.49
C LEU A 148 -3.34 11.56 -12.81
N ALA A 149 -2.20 12.02 -13.35
CA ALA A 149 -0.90 11.83 -12.72
C ALA A 149 -0.84 12.48 -11.33
N ARG A 150 -1.36 13.72 -11.19
CA ARG A 150 -1.47 14.39 -9.87
C ARG A 150 -2.31 13.59 -8.88
N GLN A 151 -3.41 13.00 -9.35
CA GLN A 151 -4.24 12.15 -8.50
C GLN A 151 -3.48 10.90 -8.05
N ASP A 152 -2.75 10.24 -8.96
CA ASP A 152 -1.96 9.05 -8.62
C ASP A 152 -0.84 9.37 -7.62
N TYR A 153 -0.11 10.49 -7.79
CA TYR A 153 0.88 10.93 -6.81
C TYR A 153 0.27 11.25 -5.45
N ARG A 154 -0.91 11.90 -5.41
CA ARG A 154 -1.62 12.15 -4.14
C ARG A 154 -2.02 10.84 -3.46
N ARG A 155 -2.54 9.86 -4.20
CA ARG A 155 -2.88 8.53 -3.66
C ARG A 155 -1.63 7.79 -3.17
N ALA A 156 -0.51 7.90 -3.89
CA ALA A 156 0.77 7.36 -3.43
C ALA A 156 1.20 7.98 -2.09
N LEU A 157 1.02 9.28 -1.92
CA LEU A 157 1.34 10.01 -0.69
C LEU A 157 0.34 9.77 0.44
N GLN A 158 -0.93 9.52 0.14
CA GLN A 158 -1.91 9.08 1.14
C GLN A 158 -1.53 7.73 1.74
N ALA A 159 -1.05 6.81 0.89
CA ALA A 159 -0.56 5.51 1.35
C ALA A 159 0.80 5.63 2.06
N ARG A 160 1.68 6.53 1.60
CA ARG A 160 3.04 6.70 2.12
C ARG A 160 3.48 8.16 2.12
N PRO A 161 3.20 8.91 3.22
CA PRO A 161 3.45 10.34 3.30
C PRO A 161 4.92 10.76 3.15
N GLU A 162 5.87 9.89 3.48
CA GLU A 162 7.32 10.13 3.38
C GLU A 162 7.93 9.82 2.01
N PHE A 163 7.11 9.51 0.99
CA PHE A 163 7.59 9.16 -0.35
C PHE A 163 8.06 10.41 -1.12
N TRP A 164 9.34 10.77 -0.98
CA TRP A 164 9.91 11.99 -1.53
C TRP A 164 9.78 12.12 -3.05
N ASP A 165 10.01 11.04 -3.80
CA ASP A 165 9.90 11.09 -5.25
C ASP A 165 8.48 11.43 -5.71
N ALA A 166 7.47 10.92 -5.00
CA ALA A 166 6.08 11.26 -5.28
C ALA A 166 5.75 12.72 -4.91
N LYS A 167 6.35 13.27 -3.83
CA LYS A 167 6.21 14.70 -3.50
C LYS A 167 6.80 15.58 -4.58
N TYR A 168 8.01 15.26 -5.01
CA TYR A 168 8.70 16.01 -6.04
C TYR A 168 7.92 15.99 -7.36
N ASN A 169 7.48 14.81 -7.81
CA ASN A 169 6.75 14.67 -9.06
C ASN A 169 5.34 15.30 -8.99
N LEU A 170 4.69 15.31 -7.82
CA LEU A 170 3.45 16.04 -7.61
C LEU A 170 3.66 17.55 -7.73
N ASP A 171 4.77 18.08 -7.20
CA ASP A 171 5.11 19.50 -7.34
C ASP A 171 5.37 19.86 -8.80
N VAL A 172 6.16 19.06 -9.52
CA VAL A 172 6.41 19.23 -10.97
C VAL A 172 5.11 19.24 -11.76
N ALA A 173 4.23 18.24 -11.53
CA ALA A 173 2.93 18.17 -12.21
C ALA A 173 2.00 19.35 -11.85
N SER A 174 2.12 19.88 -10.63
CA SER A 174 1.32 21.02 -10.18
C SER A 174 1.82 22.35 -10.76
N ARG A 175 3.13 22.49 -10.93
CA ARG A 175 3.72 23.64 -11.66
C ARG A 175 3.32 23.63 -13.12
N LEU A 176 3.32 22.47 -13.75
CA LEU A 176 2.92 22.33 -15.15
C LEU A 176 1.47 22.80 -15.37
N VAL A 177 0.55 22.47 -14.47
CA VAL A 177 -0.85 22.96 -14.55
C VAL A 177 -0.90 24.48 -14.40
N ARG A 178 -0.09 25.07 -13.53
CA ARG A 178 -0.04 26.53 -13.36
C ARG A 178 0.54 27.24 -14.58
N ASP A 179 1.55 26.64 -15.22
CA ASP A 179 2.22 27.22 -16.40
C ASP A 179 1.36 27.10 -17.67
N TYR A 180 0.41 26.14 -17.68
CA TYR A 180 -0.58 25.93 -18.74
C TYR A 180 -1.99 26.03 -18.16
N PRO A 181 -2.57 27.24 -18.02
CA PRO A 181 -3.90 27.44 -17.43
C PRO A 181 -5.02 26.68 -18.16
N GLU A 182 -4.80 26.33 -19.43
CA GLU A 182 -5.74 25.53 -20.24
C GLU A 182 -5.99 24.15 -19.61
N PHE A 183 -5.06 23.62 -18.81
CA PHE A 183 -5.21 22.32 -18.13
C PHE A 183 -6.27 22.33 -17.01
N ASP A 184 -6.61 23.52 -16.46
CA ASP A 184 -7.65 23.66 -15.45
C ASP A 184 -9.04 23.98 -16.05
N ARG A 185 -9.09 24.30 -17.35
CA ARG A 185 -10.37 24.54 -18.02
C ARG A 185 -11.14 23.23 -18.14
N LYS A 186 -12.26 23.14 -17.46
CA LYS A 186 -13.22 22.05 -17.67
C LYS A 186 -13.85 22.26 -19.06
N THR A 187 -13.88 21.20 -19.85
CA THR A 187 -14.60 21.15 -21.13
C THR A 187 -16.07 21.53 -20.90
N GLY A 188 -16.42 22.78 -21.05
CA GLY A 188 -17.74 23.34 -20.75
C GLY A 188 -17.71 24.79 -20.31
N ASP A 189 -16.58 25.31 -19.86
CA ASP A 189 -16.40 26.73 -19.50
C ASP A 189 -16.20 27.63 -20.75
N GLU A 190 -16.00 27.03 -21.93
CA GLU A 190 -15.81 27.77 -23.19
C GLU A 190 -17.08 28.43 -23.69
N LEU A 191 -18.25 28.13 -23.13
CA LEU A 191 -19.52 28.58 -23.67
C LEU A 191 -20.11 29.82 -23.00
N ARG A 192 -19.52 30.41 -21.97
CA ARG A 192 -20.04 31.64 -21.32
C ARG A 192 -19.01 32.48 -20.59
N ALA A 193 -17.95 32.88 -21.24
CA ALA A 193 -17.27 34.08 -20.81
C ALA A 193 -17.64 35.22 -21.76
N GLU A 194 -18.91 35.60 -21.78
CA GLU A 194 -19.19 37.03 -22.07
C GLU A 194 -18.45 37.79 -20.96
N PRO A 195 -17.49 38.68 -21.33
CA PRO A 195 -16.82 39.48 -20.32
C PRO A 195 -17.93 40.33 -19.68
N LYS A 196 -18.25 40.00 -18.42
CA LYS A 196 -19.16 40.83 -17.63
C LYS A 196 -18.59 42.23 -17.69
N LYS A 197 -19.27 43.15 -18.36
CA LYS A 197 -18.87 44.57 -18.43
C LYS A 197 -18.71 45.06 -17.00
N ILE A 198 -17.47 45.06 -16.49
CA ILE A 198 -17.17 45.44 -15.11
C ILE A 198 -17.31 46.96 -14.91
N TRP A 199 -17.41 47.71 -16.02
CA TRP A 199 -17.49 49.17 -16.02
C TRP A 199 -18.69 49.62 -16.83
N THR A 200 -19.86 49.68 -16.22
CA THR A 200 -21.06 50.23 -16.85
C THR A 200 -21.30 51.66 -16.49
N ASP A 201 -20.60 52.22 -15.51
CA ASP A 201 -20.76 53.65 -15.14
C ASP A 201 -19.43 54.24 -14.67
N ILE A 202 -18.65 54.81 -15.59
CA ILE A 202 -17.64 55.80 -15.24
C ILE A 202 -18.36 57.16 -15.21
N PRO A 203 -18.52 57.80 -14.03
CA PRO A 203 -19.03 59.19 -14.00
C PRO A 203 -17.96 60.07 -14.67
N GLY A 204 -18.24 60.65 -15.82
CA GLY A 204 -17.33 61.56 -16.49
C GLY A 204 -17.16 61.40 -18.00
N GLN A 205 -17.89 60.48 -18.64
CA GLN A 205 -17.91 60.49 -20.10
C GLN A 205 -18.66 61.72 -20.60
N PRO A 206 -18.02 62.66 -21.36
CA PRO A 206 -18.72 63.82 -21.92
C PRO A 206 -19.76 63.32 -22.90
N ARG A 207 -21.05 63.58 -22.60
CA ARG A 207 -22.12 63.47 -23.59
C ARG A 207 -21.84 64.57 -24.62
N GLY A 208 -21.59 64.14 -25.87
CA GLY A 208 -21.42 65.09 -26.99
C GLY A 208 -22.50 66.13 -27.01
N GLY A 209 -22.07 67.38 -27.02
CA GLY A 209 -22.93 68.52 -27.25
C GLY A 209 -23.43 68.59 -28.71
N PRO A 210 -24.38 69.46 -28.97
CA PRO A 210 -25.10 69.57 -30.23
C PRO A 210 -24.24 69.89 -31.42
#